data_42d96be541fd412f69043190d0642f20
#
_entry.id   42d96be541fd412f69043190d0642f20
#
_cell.length_a   1.000
_cell.length_b   1.000
_cell.length_c   1.000
_cell.angle_alpha   90.00
_cell.angle_beta   90.00
_cell.angle_gamma   90.00
#
_symmetry.space_group_name_H-M   'P 1'
#
loop_
_entity.id
_entity.type
_entity.pdbx_description
1 polymer ?
#
loop_
_entity_poly.entity_id
_entity_poly.type
_entity_poly.pdbx_seq_one_letter_code
_entity_poly.pdbx_strand_id
1 'polypeptide(L)'
;MNWIVTAGNLAASRLTKKPLLLASIEDLFFLQPVRIGDVVTVKAMVGYVGKTSLEAEVVVFCKPLHEEEKLCTRARMSFVSSDVHGKPVPIEQRIEPADEKEMKIYRYAKEIREGRLMRIAQRKQKVQDTNLEDIGQLSLRVYRLVFPEDAIYGNLMYGGKLLLILDEIMAIMAMKFAKGAIVTASLDALDFYHPIYVGNILVLATSLNYVGRSSMEIGVKVLAEDPVNNTVQHTCTAFSTCVKVDEHGRPR
;
A
#
# COMPACT_ATOMS: atom_id res chain seq x y z
N MET A 1 0.53 0.18 8.76
CA MET A 1 0.86 0.46 7.33
C MET A 1 1.44 1.86 7.08
N ASN A 2 0.87 2.94 7.58
CA ASN A 2 1.34 4.31 7.30
C ASN A 2 2.84 4.54 7.59
N TRP A 3 3.34 4.15 8.77
CA TRP A 3 4.76 4.28 9.15
C TRP A 3 5.73 3.55 8.19
N ILE A 4 5.29 2.43 7.61
CA ILE A 4 6.07 1.68 6.62
C ILE A 4 6.27 2.52 5.36
N VAL A 5 5.17 3.09 4.83
CA VAL A 5 5.24 3.96 3.65
C VAL A 5 6.02 5.24 3.94
N THR A 6 5.84 5.81 5.15
CA THR A 6 6.57 7.01 5.56
C THR A 6 8.08 6.76 5.60
N ALA A 7 8.53 5.65 6.17
CA ALA A 7 9.95 5.32 6.21
C ALA A 7 10.54 5.12 4.81
N GLY A 8 9.84 4.38 3.94
CA GLY A 8 10.24 4.20 2.54
C GLY A 8 10.31 5.51 1.78
N ASN A 9 9.29 6.37 1.92
CA ASN A 9 9.26 7.69 1.29
C ASN A 9 10.41 8.59 1.79
N LEU A 10 10.68 8.60 3.10
CA LEU A 10 11.80 9.36 3.68
C LEU A 10 13.15 8.90 3.15
N ALA A 11 13.40 7.58 3.09
CA ALA A 11 14.65 7.04 2.53
C ALA A 11 14.82 7.46 1.07
N ALA A 12 13.75 7.33 0.28
CA ALA A 12 13.71 7.68 -1.13
C ALA A 12 13.88 9.21 -1.36
N SER A 13 13.18 10.05 -0.57
CA SER A 13 13.25 11.51 -0.68
C SER A 13 14.62 12.06 -0.26
N ARG A 14 15.27 11.43 0.72
CA ARG A 14 16.64 11.80 1.10
C ARG A 14 17.64 11.61 -0.03
N LEU A 15 17.43 10.57 -0.85
CA LEU A 15 18.28 10.28 -2.01
C LEU A 15 17.98 11.24 -3.17
N THR A 16 16.70 11.40 -3.54
CA THR A 16 16.31 12.09 -4.78
C THR A 16 16.16 13.60 -4.62
N LYS A 17 15.88 14.09 -3.40
CA LYS A 17 15.53 15.50 -3.11
C LYS A 17 14.32 16.01 -3.92
N LYS A 18 13.44 15.09 -4.34
CA LYS A 18 12.25 15.37 -5.17
C LYS A 18 10.98 14.80 -4.51
N PRO A 19 9.79 15.31 -4.86
CA PRO A 19 8.54 14.68 -4.50
C PRO A 19 8.45 13.26 -5.04
N LEU A 20 7.93 12.35 -4.23
CA LEU A 20 7.81 10.93 -4.55
C LEU A 20 6.42 10.42 -4.23
N LEU A 21 5.77 9.82 -5.19
CA LEU A 21 4.47 9.18 -5.05
C LEU A 21 4.63 7.68 -4.92
N LEU A 22 3.90 7.07 -4.01
CA LEU A 22 3.80 5.61 -3.92
C LEU A 22 3.13 5.08 -5.19
N ALA A 23 3.82 4.24 -5.94
CA ALA A 23 3.33 3.67 -7.19
C ALA A 23 2.91 2.21 -7.05
N SER A 24 3.52 1.47 -6.14
CA SER A 24 3.11 0.12 -5.78
C SER A 24 3.67 -0.30 -4.43
N ILE A 25 3.03 -1.31 -3.87
CA ILE A 25 3.55 -2.10 -2.76
C ILE A 25 3.43 -3.58 -3.15
N GLU A 26 4.46 -4.37 -2.89
CA GLU A 26 4.44 -5.81 -3.08
C GLU A 26 3.72 -6.50 -1.91
N ASP A 27 3.51 -7.81 -2.01
CA ASP A 27 2.83 -8.59 -0.97
C ASP A 27 3.42 -8.28 0.42
N LEU A 28 2.54 -7.92 1.33
CA LEU A 28 2.86 -7.54 2.70
C LEU A 28 2.26 -8.55 3.67
N PHE A 29 3.12 -9.25 4.41
CA PHE A 29 2.71 -10.21 5.43
C PHE A 29 3.04 -9.69 6.81
N PHE A 30 2.07 -9.72 7.72
CA PHE A 30 2.27 -9.42 9.13
C PHE A 30 2.66 -10.71 9.88
N LEU A 31 3.96 -10.91 10.10
CA LEU A 31 4.53 -12.14 10.63
C LEU A 31 4.35 -12.28 12.15
N GLN A 32 4.29 -11.15 12.84
CA GLN A 32 4.14 -11.08 14.30
C GLN A 32 3.17 -9.96 14.66
N PRO A 33 2.31 -10.16 15.68
CA PRO A 33 1.47 -9.09 16.20
C PRO A 33 2.32 -8.02 16.88
N VAL A 34 1.94 -6.77 16.71
CA VAL A 34 2.48 -5.61 17.45
C VAL A 34 1.45 -5.20 18.49
N ARG A 35 1.85 -5.12 19.75
CA ARG A 35 0.97 -4.79 20.88
C ARG A 35 1.24 -3.38 21.39
N ILE A 36 0.28 -2.81 22.07
CA ILE A 36 0.48 -1.54 22.80
C ILE A 36 1.57 -1.75 23.87
N GLY A 37 2.57 -0.87 23.84
CA GLY A 37 3.75 -0.96 24.72
C GLY A 37 4.98 -1.56 24.05
N ASP A 38 4.86 -2.20 22.87
CA ASP A 38 6.01 -2.68 22.12
C ASP A 38 6.79 -1.50 21.51
N VAL A 39 8.11 -1.62 21.49
CA VAL A 39 8.99 -0.73 20.75
C VAL A 39 9.06 -1.20 19.29
N VAL A 40 8.69 -0.32 18.36
CA VAL A 40 8.69 -0.61 16.93
C VAL A 40 9.85 0.13 16.26
N THR A 41 10.76 -0.62 15.64
CA THR A 41 11.87 -0.09 14.85
C THR A 41 11.59 -0.28 13.37
N VAL A 42 11.55 0.82 12.61
CA VAL A 42 11.33 0.79 11.16
C VAL A 42 12.61 1.21 10.45
N LYS A 43 13.18 0.32 9.65
CA LYS A 43 14.39 0.56 8.85
C LYS A 43 14.02 0.56 7.38
N ALA A 44 14.46 1.56 6.63
CA ALA A 44 14.20 1.68 5.20
C ALA A 44 15.48 1.92 4.42
N MET A 45 15.55 1.33 3.22
CA MET A 45 16.66 1.52 2.28
C MET A 45 16.16 1.55 0.85
N VAL A 46 16.86 2.27 -0.03
CA VAL A 46 16.62 2.26 -1.48
C VAL A 46 17.53 1.20 -2.10
N GLY A 47 16.94 0.22 -2.77
CA GLY A 47 17.68 -0.88 -3.40
C GLY A 47 17.98 -0.66 -4.87
N TYR A 48 17.16 0.13 -5.59
CA TYR A 48 17.34 0.37 -7.03
C TYR A 48 16.77 1.74 -7.42
N VAL A 49 17.43 2.41 -8.37
CA VAL A 49 16.95 3.67 -8.96
C VAL A 49 16.91 3.52 -10.49
N GLY A 50 15.70 3.72 -11.05
CA GLY A 50 15.44 3.77 -12.47
C GLY A 50 15.41 5.20 -13.03
N LYS A 51 14.80 5.40 -14.21
CA LYS A 51 14.74 6.72 -14.86
C LYS A 51 13.86 7.71 -14.09
N THR A 52 12.67 7.29 -13.67
CA THR A 52 11.66 8.13 -12.99
C THR A 52 11.10 7.46 -11.73
N SER A 53 11.55 6.25 -11.39
CA SER A 53 11.08 5.49 -10.23
C SER A 53 12.24 4.83 -9.51
N LEU A 54 12.03 4.49 -8.27
CA LEU A 54 12.96 3.76 -7.43
C LEU A 54 12.24 2.71 -6.62
N GLU A 55 13.00 1.72 -6.16
CA GLU A 55 12.51 0.62 -5.33
C GLU A 55 13.11 0.73 -3.93
N ALA A 56 12.24 0.74 -2.92
CA ALA A 56 12.63 0.80 -1.52
C ALA A 56 12.16 -0.46 -0.77
N GLU A 57 13.00 -0.94 0.13
CA GLU A 57 12.66 -1.98 1.09
C GLU A 57 12.54 -1.37 2.48
N VAL A 58 11.50 -1.77 3.21
CA VAL A 58 11.27 -1.39 4.60
C VAL A 58 11.14 -2.64 5.44
N VAL A 59 11.90 -2.70 6.52
CA VAL A 59 11.86 -3.80 7.48
C VAL A 59 11.41 -3.27 8.82
N VAL A 60 10.43 -3.92 9.42
CA VAL A 60 9.85 -3.56 10.70
C VAL A 60 10.19 -4.63 11.73
N PHE A 61 10.81 -4.20 12.79
CA PHE A 61 11.06 -5.02 13.97
C PHE A 61 10.18 -4.55 15.12
N CYS A 62 9.73 -5.47 15.94
CA CYS A 62 9.03 -5.18 17.19
C CYS A 62 9.77 -5.85 18.35
N LYS A 63 9.87 -5.12 19.44
CA LYS A 63 10.48 -5.57 20.68
C LYS A 63 9.47 -5.41 21.81
N PRO A 64 8.80 -6.50 22.23
CA PRO A 64 7.98 -6.49 23.43
C PRO A 64 8.83 -6.17 24.67
N LEU A 65 8.18 -5.60 25.69
CA LEU A 65 8.84 -5.32 26.95
C LEU A 65 9.38 -6.66 27.54
N HIS A 66 10.68 -6.72 27.84
CA HIS A 66 11.38 -7.90 28.37
C HIS A 66 11.60 -9.07 27.39
N GLU A 67 11.37 -8.87 26.09
CA GLU A 67 11.67 -9.88 25.06
C GLU A 67 12.74 -9.39 24.06
N GLU A 68 13.20 -10.30 23.21
CA GLU A 68 14.11 -9.96 22.10
C GLU A 68 13.37 -9.32 20.93
N GLU A 69 14.12 -8.55 20.14
CA GLU A 69 13.60 -7.93 18.92
C GLU A 69 13.25 -9.02 17.87
N LYS A 70 12.04 -8.95 17.30
CA LYS A 70 11.53 -9.89 16.29
C LYS A 70 11.18 -9.16 15.01
N LEU A 71 11.38 -9.83 13.88
CA LEU A 71 10.91 -9.34 12.59
C LEU A 71 9.38 -9.40 12.56
N CYS A 72 8.72 -8.23 12.38
CA CYS A 72 7.27 -8.15 12.32
C CYS A 72 6.74 -8.11 10.90
N THR A 73 7.42 -7.40 9.99
CA THR A 73 7.07 -7.39 8.57
C THR A 73 8.21 -6.85 7.73
N ARG A 74 8.13 -7.16 6.44
CA ARG A 74 9.00 -6.61 5.39
C ARG A 74 8.11 -6.14 4.25
N ALA A 75 8.27 -4.89 3.85
CA ALA A 75 7.54 -4.29 2.74
C ALA A 75 8.51 -3.86 1.64
N ARG A 76 8.09 -4.02 0.39
CA ARG A 76 8.81 -3.50 -0.78
C ARG A 76 7.88 -2.59 -1.54
N MET A 77 8.39 -1.44 -1.91
CA MET A 77 7.59 -0.37 -2.48
C MET A 77 8.30 0.29 -3.63
N SER A 78 7.54 0.64 -4.65
CA SER A 78 8.01 1.48 -5.74
C SER A 78 7.52 2.90 -5.55
N PHE A 79 8.41 3.85 -5.68
CA PHE A 79 8.07 5.27 -5.70
C PHE A 79 8.38 5.87 -7.06
N VAL A 80 7.53 6.76 -7.54
CA VAL A 80 7.73 7.54 -8.76
C VAL A 80 8.02 8.98 -8.39
N SER A 81 9.13 9.50 -8.91
CA SER A 81 9.45 10.93 -8.79
C SER A 81 8.50 11.74 -9.67
N SER A 82 7.87 12.73 -9.11
CA SER A 82 6.85 13.55 -9.79
C SER A 82 7.07 15.05 -9.57
N ASP A 83 6.48 15.83 -10.45
CA ASP A 83 6.23 17.25 -10.18
C ASP A 83 5.01 17.42 -9.25
N VAL A 84 4.67 18.67 -8.98
CA VAL A 84 3.50 19.03 -8.13
C VAL A 84 2.14 18.67 -8.75
N HIS A 85 2.12 18.32 -10.04
CA HIS A 85 0.94 17.87 -10.77
C HIS A 85 0.89 16.35 -10.95
N GLY A 86 1.79 15.60 -10.30
CA GLY A 86 1.83 14.14 -10.38
C GLY A 86 2.46 13.59 -11.66
N LYS A 87 3.05 14.44 -12.53
CA LYS A 87 3.74 13.98 -13.73
C LYS A 87 5.11 13.41 -13.39
N PRO A 88 5.50 12.24 -13.93
CA PRO A 88 6.79 11.65 -13.69
C PRO A 88 7.95 12.55 -14.14
N VAL A 89 8.93 12.76 -13.26
CA VAL A 89 10.17 13.50 -13.57
C VAL A 89 11.40 12.62 -13.40
N PRO A 90 12.48 12.83 -14.19
CA PRO A 90 13.68 12.03 -14.09
C PRO A 90 14.37 12.13 -12.74
N ILE A 91 14.94 11.02 -12.27
CA ILE A 91 15.84 10.93 -11.12
C ILE A 91 17.28 10.91 -11.66
N GLU A 92 18.11 11.83 -11.16
CA GLU A 92 19.51 11.98 -11.60
C GLU A 92 20.44 11.04 -10.84
N GLN A 93 20.14 10.81 -9.57
CA GLN A 93 20.91 9.94 -8.69
C GLN A 93 20.87 8.50 -9.18
N ARG A 94 21.97 7.78 -8.93
CA ARG A 94 22.10 6.34 -9.20
C ARG A 94 22.65 5.67 -7.94
N ILE A 95 22.37 4.37 -7.80
CA ILE A 95 22.97 3.53 -6.79
C ILE A 95 24.02 2.67 -7.47
N GLU A 96 25.25 2.74 -6.96
CA GLU A 96 26.37 1.88 -7.36
C GLU A 96 26.66 0.96 -6.17
N PRO A 97 26.30 -0.35 -6.27
CA PRO A 97 26.57 -1.30 -5.20
C PRO A 97 28.07 -1.41 -4.93
N ALA A 98 28.47 -1.25 -3.67
CA ALA A 98 29.86 -1.26 -3.27
C ALA A 98 30.39 -2.68 -3.00
N ASP A 99 29.50 -3.62 -2.64
CA ASP A 99 29.87 -4.99 -2.31
C ASP A 99 28.85 -6.01 -2.86
N GLU A 100 29.14 -7.30 -2.65
CA GLU A 100 28.29 -8.39 -3.13
C GLU A 100 26.92 -8.41 -2.46
N LYS A 101 26.81 -7.96 -1.22
CA LYS A 101 25.55 -7.90 -0.46
C LYS A 101 24.64 -6.81 -1.06
N GLU A 102 25.18 -5.63 -1.31
CA GLU A 102 24.46 -4.54 -1.97
C GLU A 102 24.08 -4.91 -3.41
N MET A 103 24.96 -5.62 -4.12
CA MET A 103 24.67 -6.13 -5.46
C MET A 103 23.48 -7.10 -5.48
N LYS A 104 23.35 -7.97 -4.48
CA LYS A 104 22.19 -8.87 -4.35
C LYS A 104 20.90 -8.07 -4.14
N ILE A 105 20.93 -7.06 -3.26
CA ILE A 105 19.79 -6.18 -3.00
C ILE A 105 19.40 -5.44 -4.28
N TYR A 106 20.37 -4.87 -4.97
CA TYR A 106 20.16 -4.14 -6.23
C TYR A 106 19.50 -5.00 -7.31
N ARG A 107 20.02 -6.21 -7.56
CA ARG A 107 19.47 -7.16 -8.56
C ARG A 107 18.02 -7.53 -8.20
N TYR A 108 17.77 -7.87 -6.96
CA TYR A 108 16.44 -8.24 -6.50
C TYR A 108 15.44 -7.07 -6.62
N ALA A 109 15.83 -5.85 -6.23
CA ALA A 109 14.99 -4.67 -6.38
C ALA A 109 14.69 -4.37 -7.87
N LYS A 110 15.65 -4.61 -8.77
CA LYS A 110 15.46 -4.49 -10.21
C LYS A 110 14.45 -5.50 -10.75
N GLU A 111 14.51 -6.76 -10.31
CA GLU A 111 13.55 -7.81 -10.68
C GLU A 111 12.12 -7.45 -10.23
N ILE A 112 11.94 -6.94 -9.01
CA ILE A 112 10.64 -6.45 -8.52
C ILE A 112 10.08 -5.38 -9.44
N ARG A 113 10.90 -4.40 -9.82
CA ARG A 113 10.50 -3.36 -10.77
C ARG A 113 10.05 -3.91 -12.11
N GLU A 114 10.78 -4.85 -12.66
CA GLU A 114 10.45 -5.50 -13.94
C GLU A 114 9.12 -6.26 -13.83
N GLY A 115 8.92 -7.03 -12.77
CA GLY A 115 7.66 -7.72 -12.47
C GLY A 115 6.46 -6.76 -12.36
N ARG A 116 6.63 -5.62 -11.67
CA ARG A 116 5.61 -4.57 -11.57
C ARG A 116 5.25 -4.00 -12.95
N LEU A 117 6.23 -3.67 -13.77
CA LEU A 117 5.99 -3.13 -15.11
C LEU A 117 5.23 -4.13 -15.98
N MET A 118 5.51 -5.41 -15.87
CA MET A 118 4.75 -6.47 -16.55
C MET A 118 3.31 -6.55 -16.06
N ARG A 119 3.07 -6.51 -14.72
CA ARG A 119 1.72 -6.49 -14.14
C ARG A 119 0.90 -5.31 -14.65
N ILE A 120 1.49 -4.11 -14.64
CA ILE A 120 0.81 -2.90 -15.13
C ILE A 120 0.47 -3.02 -16.61
N ALA A 121 1.39 -3.54 -17.43
CA ALA A 121 1.17 -3.74 -18.86
C ALA A 121 0.01 -4.72 -19.14
N GLN A 122 -0.08 -5.82 -18.40
CA GLN A 122 -1.14 -6.81 -18.51
C GLN A 122 -2.50 -6.28 -18.03
N ARG A 123 -2.51 -5.39 -17.03
CA ARG A 123 -3.75 -4.87 -16.41
C ARG A 123 -4.30 -3.62 -17.10
N LYS A 124 -3.62 -3.05 -18.08
CA LYS A 124 -4.04 -1.80 -18.76
C LYS A 124 -5.50 -1.80 -19.25
N GLN A 125 -6.02 -2.91 -19.70
CA GLN A 125 -7.44 -3.03 -20.12
C GLN A 125 -8.41 -3.02 -18.93
N LYS A 126 -8.00 -3.55 -17.76
CA LYS A 126 -8.83 -3.59 -16.55
C LYS A 126 -8.82 -2.27 -15.76
N VAL A 127 -7.80 -1.42 -15.98
CA VAL A 127 -7.67 -0.12 -15.30
C VAL A 127 -8.76 0.86 -15.73
N GLN A 128 -9.33 0.72 -16.91
CA GLN A 128 -10.41 1.58 -17.40
C GLN A 128 -11.81 1.19 -16.88
N ASP A 129 -11.90 0.02 -16.21
CA ASP A 129 -13.17 -0.43 -15.66
C ASP A 129 -13.54 0.36 -14.41
N THR A 130 -14.51 1.26 -14.55
CA THR A 130 -15.13 2.03 -13.46
C THR A 130 -16.46 1.43 -12.99
N ASN A 131 -16.85 0.25 -13.50
CA ASN A 131 -18.09 -0.40 -13.12
C ASN A 131 -17.99 -0.93 -11.67
N LEU A 132 -19.01 -0.66 -10.87
CA LEU A 132 -19.18 -1.12 -9.50
C LEU A 132 -20.45 -1.99 -9.32
N GLU A 133 -21.08 -2.45 -10.41
CA GLU A 133 -22.32 -3.23 -10.34
C GLU A 133 -22.08 -4.67 -9.91
N ASP A 134 -20.94 -5.25 -10.24
CA ASP A 134 -20.56 -6.63 -9.91
C ASP A 134 -19.91 -6.81 -8.52
N ILE A 135 -20.22 -5.94 -7.57
CA ILE A 135 -19.77 -6.13 -6.19
C ILE A 135 -20.72 -7.11 -5.51
N GLY A 136 -20.38 -8.38 -5.39
CA GLY A 136 -21.19 -9.46 -4.86
C GLY A 136 -22.19 -9.13 -3.71
N GLN A 137 -23.02 -10.08 -3.31
CA GLN A 137 -24.11 -9.85 -2.33
C GLN A 137 -23.64 -9.31 -0.97
N LEU A 138 -22.43 -9.66 -0.54
CA LEU A 138 -21.79 -9.14 0.68
C LEU A 138 -20.80 -8.05 0.31
N SER A 139 -21.28 -6.83 0.18
CA SER A 139 -20.51 -5.66 -0.22
C SER A 139 -20.80 -4.44 0.64
N LEU A 140 -19.88 -3.50 0.63
CA LEU A 140 -20.01 -2.18 1.27
C LEU A 140 -19.44 -1.15 0.31
N ARG A 141 -20.16 -0.04 0.12
CA ARG A 141 -19.68 1.11 -0.64
C ARG A 141 -19.56 2.31 0.30
N VAL A 142 -18.39 2.94 0.30
CA VAL A 142 -18.09 4.12 1.12
C VAL A 142 -17.62 5.25 0.22
N TYR A 143 -18.13 6.45 0.48
CA TYR A 143 -17.71 7.69 -0.17
C TYR A 143 -16.93 8.54 0.83
N ARG A 144 -15.79 9.07 0.41
CA ARG A 144 -14.93 9.90 1.25
C ARG A 144 -14.32 11.04 0.44
N LEU A 145 -14.49 12.25 0.90
CA LEU A 145 -13.80 13.42 0.35
C LEU A 145 -12.31 13.39 0.75
N VAL A 146 -11.43 13.73 -0.19
CA VAL A 146 -10.00 13.88 0.08
C VAL A 146 -9.73 15.31 0.58
N PHE A 147 -9.28 15.41 1.81
CA PHE A 147 -8.99 16.69 2.48
C PHE A 147 -7.51 17.08 2.37
N PRO A 148 -7.15 18.37 2.61
CA PRO A 148 -5.75 18.82 2.61
C PRO A 148 -4.85 18.03 3.58
N GLU A 149 -5.35 17.54 4.70
CA GLU A 149 -4.61 16.71 5.66
C GLU A 149 -4.29 15.29 5.17
N ASP A 150 -4.92 14.86 4.08
CA ASP A 150 -4.60 13.59 3.42
C ASP A 150 -3.47 13.75 2.40
N ALA A 151 -3.06 14.98 2.12
CA ALA A 151 -2.13 15.30 1.05
C ALA A 151 -0.67 15.31 1.51
N ILE A 152 0.19 15.09 0.54
CA ILE A 152 1.63 15.31 0.59
C ILE A 152 2.05 16.03 -0.70
N TYR A 153 3.02 16.92 -0.66
CA TYR A 153 3.49 17.66 -1.84
C TYR A 153 2.37 18.40 -2.60
N GLY A 154 1.79 19.41 -1.97
CA GLY A 154 0.73 20.21 -2.56
C GLY A 154 -0.66 19.59 -2.37
N ASN A 155 -1.30 19.17 -3.45
CA ASN A 155 -2.66 18.62 -3.44
C ASN A 155 -2.74 17.11 -3.74
N LEU A 156 -1.61 16.42 -3.82
CA LEU A 156 -1.55 14.98 -4.08
C LEU A 156 -1.79 14.17 -2.80
N MET A 157 -2.72 13.22 -2.83
CA MET A 157 -2.99 12.36 -1.69
C MET A 157 -1.80 11.48 -1.34
N TYR A 158 -1.50 11.38 -0.05
CA TYR A 158 -0.43 10.53 0.46
C TYR A 158 -0.81 9.04 0.41
N GLY A 159 0.01 8.22 -0.27
CA GLY A 159 -0.27 6.79 -0.43
C GLY A 159 -0.36 6.01 0.89
N GLY A 160 0.42 6.40 1.91
CA GLY A 160 0.32 5.81 3.24
C GLY A 160 -1.02 6.08 3.93
N LYS A 161 -1.63 7.23 3.68
CA LYS A 161 -2.96 7.56 4.18
C LYS A 161 -4.04 6.75 3.47
N LEU A 162 -3.89 6.58 2.14
CA LEU A 162 -4.80 5.72 1.39
C LEU A 162 -4.76 4.28 1.89
N LEU A 163 -3.57 3.72 2.13
CA LEU A 163 -3.44 2.36 2.69
C LEU A 163 -4.11 2.18 4.05
N LEU A 164 -4.09 3.20 4.92
CA LEU A 164 -4.85 3.16 6.19
C LEU A 164 -6.35 3.07 5.95
N ILE A 165 -6.86 3.88 5.02
CA ILE A 165 -8.28 3.88 4.67
C ILE A 165 -8.70 2.52 4.08
N LEU A 166 -7.86 1.93 3.21
CA LEU A 166 -8.12 0.61 2.64
C LEU A 166 -8.19 -0.46 3.72
N ASP A 167 -7.21 -0.48 4.63
CA ASP A 167 -7.16 -1.42 5.75
C ASP A 167 -8.41 -1.29 6.65
N GLU A 168 -8.78 -0.07 7.01
CA GLU A 168 -9.97 0.23 7.80
C GLU A 168 -11.25 -0.29 7.14
N ILE A 169 -11.48 0.02 5.88
CA ILE A 169 -12.70 -0.38 5.16
C ILE A 169 -12.76 -1.90 4.97
N MET A 170 -11.64 -2.55 4.66
CA MET A 170 -11.58 -4.01 4.55
C MET A 170 -11.81 -4.68 5.91
N ALA A 171 -11.25 -4.12 6.99
CA ALA A 171 -11.50 -4.62 8.35
C ALA A 171 -12.97 -4.45 8.77
N ILE A 172 -13.61 -3.31 8.45
CA ILE A 172 -15.04 -3.09 8.71
C ILE A 172 -15.88 -4.16 7.99
N MET A 173 -15.57 -4.44 6.71
CA MET A 173 -16.27 -5.48 5.96
C MET A 173 -16.10 -6.86 6.61
N ALA A 174 -14.86 -7.21 6.99
CA ALA A 174 -14.55 -8.46 7.66
C ALA A 174 -15.27 -8.58 9.03
N MET A 175 -15.30 -7.52 9.84
CA MET A 175 -15.98 -7.50 11.14
C MET A 175 -17.50 -7.64 11.00
N LYS A 176 -18.10 -6.99 10.00
CA LYS A 176 -19.56 -7.11 9.74
C LYS A 176 -19.95 -8.54 9.41
N PHE A 177 -19.12 -9.27 8.67
CA PHE A 177 -19.34 -10.67 8.35
C PHE A 177 -19.05 -11.59 9.54
N ALA A 178 -17.85 -11.53 10.12
CA ALA A 178 -17.38 -12.45 11.13
C ALA A 178 -17.99 -12.21 12.53
N LYS A 179 -18.58 -11.02 12.77
CA LYS A 179 -19.14 -10.60 14.07
C LYS A 179 -18.17 -10.84 15.23
N GLY A 180 -16.95 -10.33 15.09
CA GLY A 180 -15.89 -10.49 16.10
C GLY A 180 -14.64 -9.69 15.78
N ALA A 181 -13.61 -9.84 16.62
CA ALA A 181 -12.34 -9.18 16.44
C ALA A 181 -11.60 -9.74 15.20
N ILE A 182 -11.02 -8.84 14.41
CA ILE A 182 -10.33 -9.16 13.17
C ILE A 182 -8.94 -8.54 13.21
N VAL A 183 -7.97 -9.26 12.67
CA VAL A 183 -6.63 -8.75 12.36
C VAL A 183 -6.33 -8.92 10.89
N THR A 184 -5.64 -7.96 10.29
CA THR A 184 -5.12 -8.05 8.94
C THR A 184 -3.85 -8.91 8.97
N ALA A 185 -3.85 -10.03 8.25
CA ALA A 185 -2.72 -10.95 8.15
C ALA A 185 -1.82 -10.64 6.94
N SER A 186 -2.41 -10.23 5.82
CA SER A 186 -1.66 -9.84 4.63
C SER A 186 -2.41 -8.82 3.79
N LEU A 187 -1.65 -8.10 2.97
CA LEU A 187 -2.13 -7.29 1.86
C LEU A 187 -1.39 -7.77 0.62
N ASP A 188 -2.15 -8.11 -0.43
CA ASP A 188 -1.58 -8.54 -1.70
C ASP A 188 -0.95 -7.37 -2.46
N ALA A 189 -0.14 -7.69 -3.45
CA ALA A 189 0.54 -6.69 -4.28
C ALA A 189 -0.48 -5.70 -4.90
N LEU A 190 -0.24 -4.43 -4.67
CA LEU A 190 -1.11 -3.32 -5.02
C LEU A 190 -0.36 -2.34 -5.92
N ASP A 191 -0.94 -2.03 -7.07
CA ASP A 191 -0.45 -1.02 -8.01
C ASP A 191 -1.42 0.18 -8.04
N PHE A 192 -0.85 1.39 -7.98
CA PHE A 192 -1.60 2.64 -8.15
C PHE A 192 -1.50 3.11 -9.61
N TYR A 193 -2.64 3.27 -10.25
CA TYR A 193 -2.73 3.61 -11.67
C TYR A 193 -2.85 5.10 -11.93
N HIS A 194 -3.55 5.82 -11.05
CA HIS A 194 -3.82 7.25 -11.18
C HIS A 194 -3.58 7.97 -9.84
N PRO A 195 -3.03 9.20 -9.87
CA PRO A 195 -2.93 10.03 -8.69
C PRO A 195 -4.31 10.46 -8.19
N ILE A 196 -4.41 10.68 -6.89
CA ILE A 196 -5.61 11.21 -6.23
C ILE A 196 -5.29 12.62 -5.74
N TYR A 197 -6.23 13.53 -5.89
CA TYR A 197 -6.04 14.93 -5.52
C TYR A 197 -6.99 15.35 -4.39
N VAL A 198 -6.59 16.37 -3.64
CA VAL A 198 -7.48 17.06 -2.71
C VAL A 198 -8.71 17.56 -3.48
N GLY A 199 -9.89 17.35 -2.90
CA GLY A 199 -11.17 17.65 -3.55
C GLY A 199 -11.76 16.49 -4.37
N ASN A 200 -10.99 15.42 -4.65
CA ASN A 200 -11.58 14.21 -5.21
C ASN A 200 -12.47 13.51 -4.18
N ILE A 201 -13.49 12.82 -4.68
CA ILE A 201 -14.31 11.90 -3.88
C ILE A 201 -13.80 10.49 -4.14
N LEU A 202 -13.32 9.82 -3.09
CA LEU A 202 -12.99 8.39 -3.15
C LEU A 202 -14.28 7.59 -3.06
N VAL A 203 -14.47 6.67 -3.99
CA VAL A 203 -15.49 5.62 -3.91
C VAL A 203 -14.77 4.31 -3.64
N LEU A 204 -14.98 3.79 -2.44
CA LEU A 204 -14.36 2.54 -1.99
C LEU A 204 -15.44 1.45 -2.01
N ALA A 205 -15.36 0.57 -2.98
CA ALA A 205 -16.31 -0.53 -3.15
C ALA A 205 -15.62 -1.84 -2.70
N THR A 206 -16.03 -2.37 -1.57
CA THR A 206 -15.44 -3.55 -0.96
C THR A 206 -16.38 -4.73 -0.97
N SER A 207 -15.84 -5.93 -1.13
CA SER A 207 -16.56 -7.20 -1.16
C SER A 207 -15.83 -8.29 -0.40
N LEU A 208 -16.59 -9.23 0.13
CA LEU A 208 -16.08 -10.49 0.67
C LEU A 208 -15.93 -11.48 -0.50
N ASN A 209 -14.68 -11.82 -0.83
CA ASN A 209 -14.36 -12.65 -1.99
C ASN A 209 -14.30 -14.15 -1.63
N TYR A 210 -13.73 -14.46 -0.47
CA TYR A 210 -13.55 -15.85 -0.04
C TYR A 210 -13.61 -15.96 1.48
N VAL A 211 -14.11 -17.09 1.98
CA VAL A 211 -14.15 -17.42 3.40
C VAL A 211 -13.52 -18.79 3.61
N GLY A 212 -12.44 -18.82 4.39
CA GLY A 212 -11.79 -20.02 4.87
C GLY A 212 -12.29 -20.42 6.27
N ARG A 213 -11.55 -21.29 6.96
CA ARG A 213 -11.92 -21.76 8.30
C ARG A 213 -11.83 -20.68 9.37
N SER A 214 -10.80 -19.85 9.35
CA SER A 214 -10.55 -18.76 10.30
C SER A 214 -10.12 -17.45 9.62
N SER A 215 -10.05 -17.44 8.29
CA SER A 215 -9.62 -16.31 7.49
C SER A 215 -10.64 -15.99 6.42
N MET A 216 -10.59 -14.77 5.91
CA MET A 216 -11.39 -14.32 4.80
C MET A 216 -10.58 -13.39 3.92
N GLU A 217 -10.84 -13.43 2.62
CA GLU A 217 -10.29 -12.48 1.65
C GLU A 217 -11.30 -11.38 1.39
N ILE A 218 -10.87 -10.15 1.56
CA ILE A 218 -11.64 -8.95 1.28
C ILE A 218 -10.96 -8.19 0.14
N GLY A 219 -11.74 -7.89 -0.90
CA GLY A 219 -11.33 -7.02 -1.99
C GLY A 219 -11.87 -5.60 -1.81
N VAL A 220 -11.13 -4.60 -2.28
CA VAL A 220 -11.60 -3.22 -2.39
C VAL A 220 -11.16 -2.61 -3.70
N LYS A 221 -12.11 -2.10 -4.48
CA LYS A 221 -11.87 -1.31 -5.69
C LYS A 221 -12.03 0.16 -5.34
N VAL A 222 -11.05 0.97 -5.72
CA VAL A 222 -11.01 2.40 -5.42
C VAL A 222 -11.14 3.22 -6.69
N LEU A 223 -12.16 4.05 -6.74
CA LEU A 223 -12.32 5.07 -7.77
C LEU A 223 -12.07 6.44 -7.16
N ALA A 224 -11.49 7.33 -7.93
CA ALA A 224 -11.39 8.76 -7.63
C ALA A 224 -12.30 9.52 -8.58
N GLU A 225 -13.31 10.18 -8.03
CA GLU A 225 -14.21 11.08 -8.78
C GLU A 225 -13.70 12.51 -8.63
N ASP A 226 -13.55 13.19 -9.74
CA ASP A 226 -13.34 14.63 -9.80
C ASP A 226 -14.69 15.31 -10.07
N PRO A 227 -15.34 15.91 -9.06
CA PRO A 227 -16.65 16.50 -9.23
C PRO A 227 -16.63 17.79 -10.07
N VAL A 228 -15.46 18.43 -10.19
CA VAL A 228 -15.31 19.67 -10.98
C VAL A 228 -15.25 19.36 -12.47
N ASN A 229 -14.46 18.35 -12.84
CA ASN A 229 -14.27 17.95 -14.23
C ASN A 229 -15.22 16.83 -14.68
N ASN A 230 -16.08 16.34 -13.78
CA ASN A 230 -17.01 15.23 -13.99
C ASN A 230 -16.30 13.99 -14.58
N THR A 231 -15.16 13.63 -13.98
CA THR A 231 -14.36 12.45 -14.39
C THR A 231 -14.25 11.45 -13.28
N VAL A 232 -14.20 10.17 -13.63
CA VAL A 232 -14.02 9.05 -12.70
C VAL A 232 -12.84 8.22 -13.17
N GLN A 233 -11.91 7.94 -12.28
CA GLN A 233 -10.71 7.15 -12.58
C GLN A 233 -10.56 5.99 -11.59
N HIS A 234 -10.27 4.79 -12.12
CA HIS A 234 -9.90 3.65 -11.30
C HIS A 234 -8.47 3.87 -10.78
N THR A 235 -8.35 4.01 -9.47
CA THR A 235 -7.06 4.30 -8.83
C THR A 235 -6.29 3.04 -8.49
N CYS A 236 -6.93 2.08 -7.85
CA CYS A 236 -6.33 0.79 -7.48
C CYS A 236 -7.40 -0.24 -7.12
N THR A 237 -6.98 -1.50 -7.07
CA THR A 237 -7.75 -2.59 -6.44
C THR A 237 -6.82 -3.32 -5.48
N ALA A 238 -7.22 -3.47 -4.23
CA ALA A 238 -6.47 -4.16 -3.20
C ALA A 238 -7.23 -5.40 -2.70
N PHE A 239 -6.46 -6.42 -2.29
CA PHE A 239 -6.97 -7.60 -1.62
C PHE A 239 -6.21 -7.80 -0.31
N SER A 240 -6.93 -8.19 0.73
CA SER A 240 -6.37 -8.42 2.05
C SER A 240 -6.92 -9.70 2.65
N THR A 241 -6.05 -10.47 3.28
CA THR A 241 -6.47 -11.60 4.12
C THR A 241 -6.68 -11.11 5.55
N CYS A 242 -7.91 -11.19 6.01
CA CYS A 242 -8.31 -10.89 7.38
C CYS A 242 -8.53 -12.19 8.16
N VAL A 243 -8.11 -12.22 9.43
CA VAL A 243 -8.23 -13.39 10.30
C VAL A 243 -9.08 -13.01 11.50
N LYS A 244 -10.11 -13.83 11.77
CA LYS A 244 -10.89 -13.73 13.01
C LYS A 244 -10.07 -14.27 14.17
N VAL A 245 -10.01 -13.52 15.28
CA VAL A 245 -9.23 -13.90 16.46
C VAL A 245 -10.09 -13.93 17.72
N ASP A 246 -9.65 -14.75 18.69
CA ASP A 246 -10.20 -14.77 20.03
C ASP A 246 -9.62 -13.62 20.90
N GLU A 247 -10.01 -13.54 22.18
CA GLU A 247 -9.53 -12.56 23.16
C GLU A 247 -8.01 -12.66 23.44
N HIS A 248 -7.39 -13.79 23.10
CA HIS A 248 -5.95 -14.01 23.22
C HIS A 248 -5.19 -13.76 21.90
N GLY A 249 -5.89 -13.33 20.84
CA GLY A 249 -5.32 -13.08 19.51
C GLY A 249 -5.04 -14.35 18.69
N ARG A 250 -5.64 -15.50 19.05
CA ARG A 250 -5.50 -16.76 18.31
C ARG A 250 -6.57 -16.90 17.23
N PRO A 251 -6.24 -17.41 16.03
CA PRO A 251 -7.20 -17.65 14.96
C PRO A 251 -8.38 -18.52 15.41
N ARG A 252 -9.60 -18.11 15.05
CA ARG A 252 -10.85 -18.79 15.42
C ARG A 252 -11.80 -18.96 14.23
#